data_b283e775c73f15182b57f5457a57e5b6
#
_entry.id   b283e775c73f15182b57f5457a57e5b6
#
_cell.length_a   1.000
_cell.length_b   1.000
_cell.length_c   1.000
_cell.angle_alpha   90.00
_cell.angle_beta   90.00
_cell.angle_gamma   90.00
#
_symmetry.space_group_name_H-M   'P 1'
#
loop_
_entity.id
_entity.type
_entity.pdbx_description
1 polymer ?
#
loop_
_entity_poly.entity_id
_entity_poly.type
_entity_poly.pdbx_seq_one_letter_code
_entity_poly.pdbx_strand_id
1 'polypeptide(L)'
;MKRLLILLACILWMNDHLQADELPPLVHSTIGTETTADDKSVSVKLVHKMQQFDWQDKATLDTDIYSPKSVSIHPNGRKFYVNSLEGAATVVYEMDTWRKLAVVSHRFDERHAHLWAPPCGLFPFTHYSSEQRNLNKFYGKPVEGCFSHGGRYFWAPYYRRSYDINAQDPSAMAAIDTESDTIVRLFETGPLPKMVACSHDNRLVAVTLWGNNTVGTIDVSSHNPHDWHYTKVYVVDYQLKLDFSLTESVDRDNKSGYTLRGTVFTPDDRYLLVGCMAGSHGIAVIDLQRQQYLGRVLGMRGNVRHLIISDGWLYLSSNASGYVQRMRLDKFLETARHIGANHTVQTQGQWQECRVMAGTRTIEASPSGRYIFAACNRGSKLCVVDTRTMKLLLSADVDSYPVGLDVSRDGKTVIVTSQGRGRQGGNAVNVFRASYAQPESAPVAKPSPVATQIAPPAQPQKAAVATASNQWVLWAALAAVVLLGIGLMIRQLIRR
;
A
#
# COMPACT_ATOMS: atom_id res chain seq x y z
N MET A 1 -11.71 -6.72 56.45
CA MET A 1 -12.52 -7.43 55.45
C MET A 1 -12.73 -6.65 54.17
N LYS A 2 -13.24 -5.40 54.14
CA LYS A 2 -13.46 -4.63 52.89
C LYS A 2 -12.20 -4.40 52.03
N ARG A 3 -11.02 -4.16 52.64
CA ARG A 3 -9.76 -3.97 51.90
C ARG A 3 -9.22 -5.28 51.30
N LEU A 4 -9.49 -6.43 51.89
CA LEU A 4 -9.10 -7.75 51.38
C LEU A 4 -9.95 -8.15 50.17
N LEU A 5 -11.25 -7.82 50.19
CA LEU A 5 -12.15 -8.05 49.06
C LEU A 5 -11.82 -7.19 47.84
N ILE A 6 -11.38 -5.94 48.06
CA ILE A 6 -10.95 -5.07 46.96
C ILE A 6 -9.63 -5.58 46.32
N LEU A 7 -8.70 -6.07 47.16
CA LEU A 7 -7.45 -6.67 46.66
C LEU A 7 -7.71 -7.96 45.86
N LEU A 8 -8.63 -8.83 46.36
CA LEU A 8 -9.03 -10.03 45.60
C LEU A 8 -9.74 -9.69 44.28
N ALA A 9 -10.62 -8.69 44.30
CA ALA A 9 -11.31 -8.23 43.10
C ALA A 9 -10.32 -7.62 42.05
N CYS A 10 -9.33 -6.87 42.52
CA CYS A 10 -8.27 -6.37 41.65
C CYS A 10 -7.35 -7.48 41.08
N ILE A 11 -7.05 -8.52 41.91
CA ILE A 11 -6.26 -9.68 41.44
C ILE A 11 -7.08 -10.53 40.47
N LEU A 12 -8.37 -10.71 40.68
CA LEU A 12 -9.26 -11.39 39.73
C LEU A 12 -9.42 -10.58 38.43
N TRP A 13 -9.55 -9.25 38.54
CA TRP A 13 -9.62 -8.37 37.34
C TRP A 13 -8.30 -8.29 36.58
N MET A 14 -7.15 -8.34 37.25
CA MET A 14 -5.83 -8.44 36.61
C MET A 14 -5.58 -9.81 35.99
N ASN A 15 -6.13 -10.91 36.51
CA ASN A 15 -6.04 -12.23 35.90
C ASN A 15 -6.87 -12.36 34.60
N ASP A 16 -8.02 -11.67 34.51
CA ASP A 16 -8.81 -11.62 33.27
C ASP A 16 -8.13 -10.81 32.15
N HIS A 17 -7.18 -9.92 32.49
CA HIS A 17 -6.38 -9.17 31.52
C HIS A 17 -5.00 -9.77 31.25
N LEU A 18 -4.60 -10.84 31.96
CA LEU A 18 -3.33 -11.55 31.78
C LEU A 18 -3.50 -12.95 31.14
N GLN A 19 -4.63 -13.25 30.54
CA GLN A 19 -4.62 -14.29 29.51
C GLN A 19 -3.75 -13.77 28.35
N ALA A 20 -2.48 -14.14 28.37
CA ALA A 20 -1.69 -14.13 27.15
C ALA A 20 -2.57 -14.82 26.12
N ASP A 21 -3.05 -14.06 25.10
CA ASP A 21 -3.84 -14.62 23.99
C ASP A 21 -3.13 -15.88 23.54
N GLU A 22 -3.65 -17.06 23.86
CA GLU A 22 -3.10 -18.32 23.40
C GLU A 22 -3.00 -18.20 21.87
N LEU A 23 -1.79 -18.42 21.38
CA LEU A 23 -1.57 -18.34 19.94
C LEU A 23 -2.48 -19.36 19.27
N PRO A 24 -3.27 -18.98 18.26
CA PRO A 24 -4.19 -19.91 17.63
C PRO A 24 -3.43 -21.15 17.13
N PRO A 25 -4.05 -22.33 17.14
CA PRO A 25 -3.40 -23.57 16.69
C PRO A 25 -2.92 -23.43 15.24
N LEU A 26 -1.86 -24.17 14.91
CA LEU A 26 -1.37 -24.23 13.55
C LEU A 26 -2.36 -25.01 12.67
N VAL A 27 -2.66 -24.46 11.51
CA VAL A 27 -3.55 -25.07 10.50
C VAL A 27 -2.74 -25.37 9.24
N HIS A 28 -2.91 -26.59 8.75
CA HIS A 28 -2.40 -27.04 7.45
C HIS A 28 -3.61 -27.41 6.59
N SER A 29 -3.88 -26.63 5.56
CA SER A 29 -4.99 -26.92 4.65
C SER A 29 -4.63 -28.07 3.70
N THR A 30 -5.62 -28.90 3.35
CA THR A 30 -5.44 -30.08 2.51
C THR A 30 -5.95 -29.81 1.09
N ILE A 31 -5.11 -30.08 0.09
CA ILE A 31 -5.51 -29.98 -1.34
C ILE A 31 -6.69 -30.92 -1.60
N GLY A 32 -7.67 -30.44 -2.33
CA GLY A 32 -8.91 -31.15 -2.63
C GLY A 32 -10.07 -30.82 -1.70
N THR A 33 -9.81 -30.21 -0.53
CA THR A 33 -10.88 -29.76 0.37
C THR A 33 -11.73 -28.68 -0.29
N GLU A 34 -13.04 -28.86 -0.26
CA GLU A 34 -14.03 -27.93 -0.77
C GLU A 34 -14.95 -27.47 0.35
N THR A 35 -15.24 -26.19 0.40
CA THR A 35 -16.21 -25.59 1.32
C THR A 35 -17.28 -24.89 0.50
N THR A 36 -18.54 -25.24 0.75
CA THR A 36 -19.69 -24.69 0.03
C THR A 36 -20.59 -23.92 1.00
N ALA A 37 -21.11 -22.79 0.56
CA ALA A 37 -22.10 -22.02 1.32
C ALA A 37 -23.39 -22.86 1.51
N ASP A 38 -24.08 -22.66 2.64
CA ASP A 38 -25.32 -23.41 2.96
C ASP A 38 -26.41 -23.23 1.87
N ASP A 39 -26.48 -22.05 1.27
CA ASP A 39 -27.39 -21.71 0.18
C ASP A 39 -26.89 -22.17 -1.20
N LYS A 40 -25.74 -22.84 -1.26
CA LYS A 40 -25.06 -23.31 -2.48
C LYS A 40 -24.72 -22.20 -3.49
N SER A 41 -24.75 -20.95 -3.08
CA SER A 41 -24.50 -19.81 -3.97
C SER A 41 -23.05 -19.72 -4.43
N VAL A 42 -22.11 -20.13 -3.58
CA VAL A 42 -20.67 -20.10 -3.83
C VAL A 42 -19.98 -21.28 -3.14
N SER A 43 -18.94 -21.84 -3.76
CA SER A 43 -18.01 -22.77 -3.13
C SER A 43 -16.56 -22.37 -3.46
N VAL A 44 -15.64 -22.78 -2.60
CA VAL A 44 -14.20 -22.64 -2.81
C VAL A 44 -13.51 -23.96 -2.56
N LYS A 45 -12.67 -24.42 -3.50
CA LYS A 45 -11.91 -25.66 -3.42
C LYS A 45 -10.42 -25.37 -3.47
N LEU A 46 -9.65 -25.82 -2.49
CA LEU A 46 -8.18 -25.73 -2.52
C LEU A 46 -7.66 -26.70 -3.58
N VAL A 47 -7.09 -26.17 -4.65
CA VAL A 47 -6.64 -26.97 -5.80
C VAL A 47 -5.14 -27.11 -5.91
N HIS A 48 -4.38 -26.18 -5.34
CA HIS A 48 -2.92 -26.20 -5.37
C HIS A 48 -2.30 -25.41 -4.22
N LYS A 49 -1.05 -25.72 -3.90
CA LYS A 49 -0.22 -25.01 -2.92
C LYS A 49 1.21 -24.90 -3.41
N MET A 50 1.89 -23.79 -3.05
CA MET A 50 3.34 -23.69 -3.05
C MET A 50 3.75 -23.38 -1.61
N GLN A 51 4.66 -24.14 -1.03
CA GLN A 51 5.03 -24.00 0.38
C GLN A 51 6.50 -24.33 0.64
N GLN A 52 7.09 -23.67 1.62
CA GLN A 52 8.50 -23.87 1.95
C GLN A 52 8.70 -24.93 3.04
N PHE A 53 7.83 -24.93 4.06
CA PHE A 53 7.96 -25.80 5.23
C PHE A 53 6.67 -26.58 5.47
N ASP A 54 6.75 -27.64 6.28
CA ASP A 54 5.61 -28.47 6.69
C ASP A 54 4.85 -29.09 5.49
N TRP A 55 5.58 -29.42 4.45
CA TRP A 55 5.04 -30.02 3.24
C TRP A 55 4.77 -31.51 3.42
N GLN A 56 3.54 -31.93 3.25
CA GLN A 56 3.15 -33.34 3.20
C GLN A 56 3.35 -33.92 1.79
N ASP A 57 3.23 -33.08 0.77
CA ASP A 57 3.44 -33.42 -0.62
C ASP A 57 4.68 -32.67 -1.16
N LYS A 58 5.70 -33.42 -1.58
CA LYS A 58 6.93 -32.86 -2.15
C LYS A 58 6.70 -32.06 -3.43
N ALA A 59 5.61 -32.35 -4.17
CA ALA A 59 5.25 -31.61 -5.38
C ALA A 59 4.87 -30.16 -5.09
N THR A 60 4.54 -29.84 -3.83
CA THR A 60 4.19 -28.47 -3.42
C THR A 60 5.39 -27.69 -2.87
N LEU A 61 6.56 -28.31 -2.73
CA LEU A 61 7.74 -27.67 -2.16
C LEU A 61 8.26 -26.54 -3.05
N ASP A 62 8.35 -25.35 -2.47
CA ASP A 62 8.97 -24.19 -3.07
C ASP A 62 9.80 -23.41 -2.05
N THR A 63 11.13 -23.51 -2.18
CA THR A 63 12.09 -22.91 -1.24
C THR A 63 12.19 -21.38 -1.34
N ASP A 64 11.64 -20.77 -2.40
CA ASP A 64 11.64 -19.33 -2.55
C ASP A 64 10.45 -18.67 -1.82
N ILE A 65 9.48 -19.45 -1.34
CA ILE A 65 8.35 -18.99 -0.54
C ILE A 65 8.73 -18.98 0.94
N TYR A 66 9.15 -17.81 1.45
CA TYR A 66 9.44 -17.63 2.87
C TYR A 66 8.74 -16.41 3.43
N SER A 67 7.79 -16.66 4.37
CA SER A 67 6.91 -15.62 4.92
C SER A 67 6.20 -14.81 3.82
N PRO A 68 5.44 -15.45 2.91
CA PRO A 68 4.81 -14.77 1.79
C PRO A 68 3.79 -13.74 2.30
N LYS A 69 3.95 -12.48 1.86
CA LYS A 69 3.24 -11.35 2.43
C LYS A 69 2.04 -10.92 1.61
N SER A 70 2.19 -10.85 0.32
CA SER A 70 1.13 -10.48 -0.61
C SER A 70 1.17 -11.36 -1.84
N VAL A 71 0.05 -11.40 -2.54
CA VAL A 71 -0.09 -11.89 -3.90
C VAL A 71 -0.77 -10.83 -4.71
N SER A 72 -0.39 -10.71 -6.00
CA SER A 72 -1.01 -9.81 -6.96
C SER A 72 -1.11 -10.52 -8.30
N ILE A 73 -2.32 -10.71 -8.78
CA ILE A 73 -2.60 -11.33 -10.08
C ILE A 73 -2.40 -10.27 -11.16
N HIS A 74 -1.56 -10.56 -12.13
CA HIS A 74 -1.30 -9.64 -13.22
C HIS A 74 -2.60 -9.32 -13.98
N PRO A 75 -2.86 -8.06 -14.40
CA PRO A 75 -4.09 -7.66 -15.06
C PRO A 75 -4.45 -8.45 -16.34
N ASN A 76 -3.45 -9.05 -17.02
CA ASN A 76 -3.72 -9.92 -18.17
C ASN A 76 -4.17 -11.34 -17.79
N GLY A 77 -4.21 -11.70 -16.51
CA GLY A 77 -4.64 -13.00 -15.99
C GLY A 77 -3.69 -14.17 -16.26
N ARG A 78 -2.47 -13.94 -16.80
CA ARG A 78 -1.56 -15.02 -17.20
C ARG A 78 -0.55 -15.43 -16.13
N LYS A 79 -0.23 -14.54 -15.21
CA LYS A 79 0.74 -14.78 -14.14
C LYS A 79 0.36 -14.03 -12.86
N PHE A 80 0.96 -14.38 -11.75
CA PHE A 80 0.81 -13.71 -10.48
C PHE A 80 2.16 -13.60 -9.75
N TYR A 81 2.26 -12.58 -8.92
CA TYR A 81 3.45 -12.17 -8.19
C TYR A 81 3.25 -12.40 -6.70
N VAL A 82 4.19 -13.07 -6.05
CA VAL A 82 4.17 -13.33 -4.60
C VAL A 82 5.37 -12.67 -3.94
N ASN A 83 5.12 -11.73 -3.05
CA ASN A 83 6.17 -11.10 -2.27
C ASN A 83 6.57 -12.01 -1.09
N SER A 84 7.72 -12.66 -1.21
CA SER A 84 8.36 -13.51 -0.20
C SER A 84 9.18 -12.63 0.74
N LEU A 85 8.57 -12.18 1.85
CA LEU A 85 9.11 -11.14 2.72
C LEU A 85 10.49 -11.51 3.30
N GLU A 86 10.60 -12.65 3.97
CA GLU A 86 11.85 -13.10 4.56
C GLU A 86 12.77 -13.77 3.52
N GLY A 87 12.23 -14.17 2.37
CA GLY A 87 13.01 -14.64 1.22
C GLY A 87 13.75 -13.50 0.52
N ALA A 88 13.34 -12.25 0.75
CA ALA A 88 13.84 -11.07 0.03
C ALA A 88 13.73 -11.26 -1.50
N ALA A 89 12.56 -11.70 -1.95
CA ALA A 89 12.28 -11.97 -3.36
C ALA A 89 10.81 -11.73 -3.69
N THR A 90 10.54 -11.44 -4.96
CA THR A 90 9.21 -11.58 -5.55
C THR A 90 9.24 -12.81 -6.48
N VAL A 91 8.39 -13.78 -6.20
CA VAL A 91 8.30 -15.02 -6.98
C VAL A 91 7.15 -14.89 -7.96
N VAL A 92 7.41 -15.22 -9.23
CA VAL A 92 6.43 -15.09 -10.32
C VAL A 92 6.00 -16.48 -10.78
N TYR A 93 4.68 -16.69 -10.86
CA TYR A 93 4.08 -17.95 -11.29
C TYR A 93 3.14 -17.76 -12.47
N GLU A 94 3.03 -18.77 -13.30
CA GLU A 94 2.03 -18.90 -14.34
C GLU A 94 0.64 -19.25 -13.75
N MET A 95 -0.43 -18.60 -14.22
CA MET A 95 -1.76 -18.79 -13.63
C MET A 95 -2.38 -20.16 -13.89
N ASP A 96 -2.17 -20.73 -15.08
CA ASP A 96 -2.86 -21.95 -15.49
C ASP A 96 -2.18 -23.21 -14.96
N THR A 97 -0.85 -23.22 -14.93
CA THR A 97 -0.03 -24.39 -14.56
C THR A 97 0.58 -24.27 -13.17
N TRP A 98 0.57 -23.05 -12.58
CA TRP A 98 1.24 -22.69 -11.31
C TRP A 98 2.77 -22.91 -11.34
N ARG A 99 3.33 -23.05 -12.53
CA ARG A 99 4.76 -23.19 -12.74
C ARG A 99 5.48 -21.90 -12.40
N LYS A 100 6.57 -22.00 -11.65
CA LYS A 100 7.45 -20.85 -11.37
C LYS A 100 8.09 -20.35 -12.66
N LEU A 101 7.93 -19.06 -12.94
CA LEU A 101 8.49 -18.37 -14.12
C LEU A 101 9.79 -17.65 -13.78
N ALA A 102 9.82 -16.94 -12.65
CA ALA A 102 10.95 -16.13 -12.23
C ALA A 102 11.03 -15.98 -10.72
N VAL A 103 12.22 -15.65 -10.24
CA VAL A 103 12.50 -15.19 -8.88
C VAL A 103 13.22 -13.87 -8.99
N VAL A 104 12.52 -12.77 -8.72
CA VAL A 104 13.07 -11.42 -8.71
C VAL A 104 13.72 -11.17 -7.36
N SER A 105 15.06 -11.20 -7.31
CA SER A 105 15.81 -10.99 -6.08
C SER A 105 15.80 -9.54 -5.66
N HIS A 106 15.54 -9.28 -4.37
CA HIS A 106 15.63 -7.96 -3.75
C HIS A 106 16.91 -7.79 -2.92
N ARG A 107 18.01 -8.37 -3.41
CA ARG A 107 19.33 -8.27 -2.80
C ARG A 107 20.20 -7.34 -3.66
N PHE A 108 20.66 -6.26 -3.05
CA PHE A 108 21.37 -5.19 -3.74
C PHE A 108 22.79 -5.01 -3.23
N ASP A 109 23.64 -4.54 -4.13
CA ASP A 109 25.02 -4.09 -3.89
C ASP A 109 25.35 -2.93 -4.83
N GLU A 110 26.60 -2.51 -4.88
CA GLU A 110 27.06 -1.36 -5.66
C GLU A 110 26.78 -1.50 -7.18
N ARG A 111 26.68 -2.71 -7.70
CA ARG A 111 26.34 -2.98 -9.13
C ARG A 111 24.95 -2.51 -9.49
N HIS A 112 24.08 -2.35 -8.51
CA HIS A 112 22.69 -1.91 -8.65
C HIS A 112 22.51 -0.40 -8.46
N ALA A 113 23.60 0.38 -8.29
CA ALA A 113 23.53 1.81 -8.06
C ALA A 113 22.80 2.58 -9.18
N HIS A 114 22.88 2.09 -10.42
CA HIS A 114 22.22 2.68 -11.59
C HIS A 114 20.68 2.57 -11.55
N LEU A 115 20.12 1.70 -10.71
CA LEU A 115 18.66 1.54 -10.57
C LEU A 115 18.03 2.66 -9.72
N TRP A 116 18.81 3.34 -8.89
CA TRP A 116 18.27 4.34 -7.99
C TRP A 116 17.76 5.58 -8.72
N ALA A 117 16.53 5.99 -8.36
CA ALA A 117 16.06 7.33 -8.69
C ALA A 117 16.92 8.39 -8.00
N PRO A 118 17.05 9.59 -8.55
CA PRO A 118 17.73 10.69 -7.88
C PRO A 118 17.13 10.91 -6.48
N PRO A 119 17.96 11.26 -5.46
CA PRO A 119 17.47 11.61 -4.15
C PRO A 119 16.40 12.70 -4.24
N CYS A 120 15.26 12.48 -3.61
CA CYS A 120 14.15 13.43 -3.69
C CYS A 120 14.23 14.54 -2.61
N GLY A 121 15.11 14.41 -1.61
CA GLY A 121 15.22 15.34 -0.49
C GLY A 121 14.01 15.40 0.45
N LEU A 122 13.00 14.55 0.22
CA LEU A 122 11.76 14.52 1.00
C LEU A 122 11.89 13.69 2.29
N PHE A 123 12.92 12.87 2.39
CA PHE A 123 13.20 12.02 3.55
C PHE A 123 14.59 12.33 4.09
N PRO A 124 14.74 13.40 4.91
CA PRO A 124 16.03 13.72 5.51
C PRO A 124 16.37 12.69 6.60
N PHE A 125 17.46 11.98 6.40
CA PHE A 125 17.99 11.03 7.37
C PHE A 125 19.32 11.56 7.90
N THR A 126 19.36 11.91 9.16
CA THR A 126 20.52 12.58 9.77
C THR A 126 21.36 11.68 10.66
N HIS A 127 20.86 10.50 11.01
CA HIS A 127 21.45 9.64 12.05
C HIS A 127 22.14 8.36 11.54
N TYR A 128 22.45 8.29 10.24
CA TYR A 128 23.21 7.14 9.72
C TYR A 128 24.69 7.22 10.10
N SER A 129 25.24 6.10 10.55
CA SER A 129 26.70 5.89 10.52
C SER A 129 27.19 5.85 9.07
N SER A 130 28.47 6.12 8.84
CA SER A 130 29.06 6.07 7.49
C SER A 130 28.91 4.70 6.83
N GLU A 131 28.87 3.62 7.59
CA GLU A 131 28.67 2.25 7.12
C GLU A 131 27.21 1.99 6.74
N GLN A 132 26.27 2.52 7.50
CA GLN A 132 24.83 2.42 7.21
C GLN A 132 24.42 3.29 6.01
N ARG A 133 25.23 4.29 5.64
CA ARG A 133 24.99 5.14 4.45
C ARG A 133 25.24 4.44 3.12
N ASN A 134 25.78 3.23 3.12
CA ASN A 134 25.84 2.46 1.89
C ASN A 134 24.43 1.95 1.51
N LEU A 135 23.63 2.87 0.97
CA LEU A 135 22.27 2.66 0.55
C LEU A 135 22.14 1.57 -0.54
N ASN A 136 23.25 1.22 -1.18
CA ASN A 136 23.28 0.24 -2.25
C ASN A 136 23.48 -1.20 -1.77
N LYS A 137 23.89 -1.41 -0.51
CA LYS A 137 24.15 -2.76 0.02
C LYS A 137 23.12 -3.17 1.07
N PHE A 138 22.06 -3.84 0.65
CA PHE A 138 21.00 -4.33 1.54
C PHE A 138 20.17 -5.43 0.87
N TYR A 139 19.31 -6.11 1.63
CA TYR A 139 18.16 -6.81 1.08
C TYR A 139 16.87 -6.15 1.52
N GLY A 140 15.97 -5.95 0.54
CA GLY A 140 14.63 -5.46 0.77
C GLY A 140 13.70 -6.58 1.19
N LYS A 141 12.81 -6.30 2.14
CA LYS A 141 11.74 -7.22 2.57
C LYS A 141 10.44 -6.78 1.90
N PRO A 142 10.04 -7.35 0.72
CA PRO A 142 8.88 -6.90 -0.01
C PRO A 142 7.58 -7.20 0.75
N VAL A 143 6.64 -6.27 0.73
CA VAL A 143 5.38 -6.42 1.46
C VAL A 143 4.16 -6.50 0.55
N GLU A 144 3.53 -5.40 0.22
CA GLU A 144 2.37 -5.36 -0.65
C GLU A 144 2.82 -5.04 -2.09
N GLY A 145 1.90 -5.04 -3.05
CA GLY A 145 2.23 -4.65 -4.41
C GLY A 145 1.02 -4.13 -5.17
N CYS A 146 1.28 -3.37 -6.23
CA CYS A 146 0.27 -2.96 -7.20
C CYS A 146 0.89 -2.92 -8.61
N PHE A 147 0.03 -2.94 -9.63
CA PHE A 147 0.45 -2.76 -11.01
C PHE A 147 0.18 -1.35 -11.50
N SER A 148 1.02 -0.88 -12.41
CA SER A 148 0.79 0.33 -13.20
C SER A 148 0.95 0.07 -14.70
N HIS A 149 0.55 1.04 -15.53
CA HIS A 149 0.66 0.97 -16.98
C HIS A 149 0.00 -0.30 -17.57
N GLY A 150 -1.23 -0.61 -17.10
CA GLY A 150 -1.97 -1.77 -17.57
C GLY A 150 -1.34 -3.12 -17.19
N GLY A 151 -0.45 -3.14 -16.22
CA GLY A 151 0.29 -4.32 -15.78
C GLY A 151 1.77 -4.31 -16.16
N ARG A 152 2.22 -3.35 -16.99
CA ARG A 152 3.63 -3.29 -17.43
C ARG A 152 4.63 -3.26 -16.29
N TYR A 153 4.29 -2.60 -15.18
CA TYR A 153 5.17 -2.50 -14.03
C TYR A 153 4.48 -2.96 -12.76
N PHE A 154 5.21 -3.76 -11.96
CA PHE A 154 4.82 -4.18 -10.62
C PHE A 154 5.65 -3.43 -9.58
N TRP A 155 4.99 -2.82 -8.60
CA TRP A 155 5.60 -2.04 -7.54
C TRP A 155 5.65 -2.85 -6.24
N ALA A 156 6.83 -2.95 -5.63
CA ALA A 156 7.06 -3.69 -4.40
C ALA A 156 7.80 -2.83 -3.36
N PRO A 157 7.11 -2.29 -2.34
CA PRO A 157 7.75 -1.57 -1.25
C PRO A 157 8.42 -2.56 -0.29
N TYR A 158 9.54 -2.16 0.28
CA TYR A 158 10.29 -2.94 1.24
C TYR A 158 9.96 -2.49 2.65
N TYR A 159 9.31 -3.36 3.41
CA TYR A 159 9.01 -3.14 4.82
C TYR A 159 10.19 -2.60 5.62
N ARG A 160 11.39 -3.20 5.41
CA ARG A 160 12.68 -2.79 5.94
C ARG A 160 13.79 -3.12 4.95
N ARG A 161 14.90 -2.42 5.07
CA ARG A 161 16.20 -2.90 4.63
C ARG A 161 16.79 -3.82 5.69
N SER A 162 17.69 -4.72 5.30
CA SER A 162 18.23 -5.76 6.20
C SER A 162 18.97 -5.24 7.43
N TYR A 163 19.52 -4.03 7.37
CA TYR A 163 20.27 -3.43 8.47
C TYR A 163 19.40 -2.61 9.45
N ASP A 164 18.14 -2.36 9.10
CA ASP A 164 17.24 -1.56 9.92
C ASP A 164 16.61 -2.41 11.02
N ILE A 165 17.21 -2.37 12.22
CA ILE A 165 16.74 -3.12 13.39
C ILE A 165 15.55 -2.43 14.08
N ASN A 166 15.51 -1.11 14.06
CA ASN A 166 14.55 -0.31 14.82
C ASN A 166 13.37 0.19 13.96
N ALA A 167 13.33 -0.15 12.66
CA ALA A 167 12.33 0.34 11.73
C ALA A 167 12.24 1.88 11.63
N GLN A 168 13.37 2.56 11.79
CA GLN A 168 13.50 4.01 11.74
C GLN A 168 14.14 4.50 10.46
N ASP A 169 14.89 3.61 9.82
CA ASP A 169 15.73 3.96 8.69
C ASP A 169 14.91 4.11 7.41
N PRO A 170 15.41 4.88 6.42
CA PRO A 170 14.79 4.91 5.11
C PRO A 170 14.74 3.50 4.56
N SER A 171 13.64 3.21 3.90
CA SER A 171 13.51 1.98 3.15
C SER A 171 13.58 2.28 1.65
N ALA A 172 13.03 1.40 0.85
CA ALA A 172 12.99 1.55 -0.59
C ALA A 172 11.74 0.91 -1.17
N MET A 173 11.51 1.17 -2.45
CA MET A 173 10.48 0.54 -3.26
C MET A 173 11.06 0.24 -4.64
N ALA A 174 10.81 -0.97 -5.15
CA ALA A 174 11.20 -1.35 -6.50
C ALA A 174 10.04 -1.23 -7.48
N ALA A 175 10.35 -0.84 -8.71
CA ALA A 175 9.52 -1.07 -9.88
C ALA A 175 10.12 -2.21 -10.70
N ILE A 176 9.32 -3.24 -10.94
CA ILE A 176 9.67 -4.44 -11.70
C ILE A 176 8.97 -4.37 -13.05
N ASP A 177 9.73 -4.50 -14.12
CA ASP A 177 9.19 -4.70 -15.46
C ASP A 177 8.63 -6.11 -15.58
N THR A 178 7.34 -6.24 -15.86
CA THR A 178 6.67 -7.53 -15.87
C THR A 178 6.86 -8.32 -17.16
N GLU A 179 7.43 -7.77 -18.21
CA GLU A 179 7.80 -8.52 -19.42
C GLU A 179 9.11 -9.26 -19.24
N SER A 180 10.08 -8.63 -18.57
CA SER A 180 11.39 -9.21 -18.29
C SER A 180 11.48 -9.82 -16.88
N ASP A 181 10.53 -9.55 -16.00
CA ASP A 181 10.54 -9.87 -14.57
C ASP A 181 11.85 -9.42 -13.89
N THR A 182 12.29 -8.18 -14.20
CA THR A 182 13.50 -7.56 -13.65
C THR A 182 13.20 -6.21 -13.02
N ILE A 183 13.99 -5.82 -12.00
CA ILE A 183 13.88 -4.51 -11.37
C ILE A 183 14.48 -3.46 -12.32
N VAL A 184 13.70 -2.44 -12.65
CA VAL A 184 14.11 -1.35 -13.54
C VAL A 184 14.34 -0.03 -12.82
N ARG A 185 13.79 0.13 -11.60
CA ARG A 185 13.96 1.35 -10.81
C ARG A 185 13.84 1.08 -9.33
N LEU A 186 14.62 1.82 -8.53
CA LEU A 186 14.54 1.85 -7.08
C LEU A 186 14.26 3.28 -6.61
N PHE A 187 13.32 3.42 -5.69
CA PHE A 187 12.99 4.68 -5.04
C PHE A 187 13.32 4.59 -3.56
N GLU A 188 13.95 5.61 -3.03
CA GLU A 188 14.04 5.78 -1.58
C GLU A 188 12.65 6.09 -1.01
N THR A 189 12.32 5.52 0.15
CA THR A 189 11.08 5.79 0.88
C THR A 189 11.40 6.20 2.30
N GLY A 190 10.43 6.80 3.00
CA GLY A 190 10.48 6.88 4.45
C GLY A 190 10.46 5.49 5.10
N PRO A 191 10.53 5.41 6.45
CA PRO A 191 10.57 4.13 7.15
C PRO A 191 9.26 3.37 7.06
N LEU A 192 9.35 2.06 7.04
CA LEU A 192 8.23 1.11 7.04
C LEU A 192 7.17 1.40 5.97
N PRO A 193 7.51 1.47 4.66
CA PRO A 193 6.49 1.50 3.64
C PRO A 193 5.65 0.22 3.72
N LYS A 194 4.33 0.33 3.60
CA LYS A 194 3.42 -0.82 3.78
C LYS A 194 2.57 -1.09 2.56
N MET A 195 1.87 -0.12 2.05
CA MET A 195 0.90 -0.28 0.99
C MET A 195 1.26 0.63 -0.17
N VAL A 196 1.00 0.15 -1.36
CA VAL A 196 1.09 0.92 -2.60
C VAL A 196 -0.22 0.82 -3.36
N ALA A 197 -0.55 1.86 -4.09
CA ALA A 197 -1.66 1.88 -5.02
C ALA A 197 -1.28 2.70 -6.25
N CYS A 198 -1.85 2.36 -7.40
CA CYS A 198 -1.71 3.11 -8.63
C CYS A 198 -3.03 3.80 -8.97
N SER A 199 -2.97 5.03 -9.47
CA SER A 199 -4.13 5.73 -10.02
C SER A 199 -4.63 5.02 -11.28
N HIS A 200 -5.94 5.13 -11.55
CA HIS A 200 -6.58 4.45 -12.70
C HIS A 200 -6.07 5.00 -14.05
N ASP A 201 -5.68 6.27 -14.06
CA ASP A 201 -5.06 6.92 -15.23
C ASP A 201 -3.57 6.58 -15.40
N ASN A 202 -2.98 5.79 -14.52
CA ASN A 202 -1.57 5.39 -14.49
C ASN A 202 -0.58 6.58 -14.39
N ARG A 203 -0.99 7.68 -13.76
CA ARG A 203 -0.11 8.86 -13.61
C ARG A 203 0.57 8.93 -12.26
N LEU A 204 -0.01 8.32 -11.23
CA LEU A 204 0.50 8.37 -9.87
C LEU A 204 0.61 6.97 -9.25
N VAL A 205 1.69 6.76 -8.53
CA VAL A 205 1.82 5.66 -7.55
C VAL A 205 1.93 6.27 -6.17
N ALA A 206 1.07 5.83 -5.25
CA ALA A 206 1.08 6.24 -3.86
C ALA A 206 1.69 5.15 -2.98
N VAL A 207 2.46 5.54 -1.97
CA VAL A 207 3.05 4.65 -0.97
C VAL A 207 2.77 5.18 0.44
N THR A 208 2.19 4.34 1.31
CA THR A 208 2.01 4.67 2.72
C THR A 208 3.24 4.35 3.53
N LEU A 209 3.69 5.30 4.33
CA LEU A 209 4.87 5.22 5.18
C LEU A 209 4.42 5.13 6.63
N TRP A 210 4.29 3.90 7.09
CA TRP A 210 3.82 3.57 8.43
C TRP A 210 4.72 4.18 9.52
N GLY A 211 6.04 4.15 9.30
CA GLY A 211 7.02 4.53 10.33
C GLY A 211 7.09 6.03 10.64
N ASN A 212 6.58 6.90 9.78
CA ASN A 212 6.60 8.35 10.01
C ASN A 212 5.25 9.06 9.79
N ASN A 213 4.18 8.30 9.57
CA ASN A 213 2.82 8.80 9.44
C ASN A 213 2.60 9.70 8.21
N THR A 214 3.24 9.33 7.08
CA THR A 214 3.13 10.07 5.82
C THR A 214 2.72 9.20 4.64
N VAL A 215 2.35 9.84 3.55
CA VAL A 215 2.03 9.19 2.26
C VAL A 215 2.81 9.90 1.17
N GLY A 216 3.63 9.15 0.43
CA GLY A 216 4.36 9.67 -0.72
C GLY A 216 3.60 9.40 -2.03
N THR A 217 3.68 10.32 -2.99
CA THR A 217 3.19 10.14 -4.36
C THR A 217 4.32 10.33 -5.36
N ILE A 218 4.36 9.43 -6.34
CA ILE A 218 5.36 9.40 -7.43
C ILE A 218 4.61 9.63 -8.74
N ASP A 219 5.08 10.59 -9.54
CA ASP A 219 4.64 10.75 -10.93
C ASP A 219 5.25 9.63 -11.77
N VAL A 220 4.39 8.85 -12.39
CA VAL A 220 4.75 7.74 -13.27
C VAL A 220 4.12 7.90 -14.64
N SER A 221 3.72 9.11 -15.02
CA SER A 221 3.05 9.40 -16.29
C SER A 221 3.93 9.17 -17.52
N SER A 222 5.26 9.22 -17.38
CA SER A 222 6.19 8.88 -18.43
C SER A 222 6.25 7.36 -18.65
N HIS A 223 6.37 6.94 -19.91
CA HIS A 223 6.67 5.54 -20.26
C HIS A 223 8.11 5.13 -19.94
N ASN A 224 9.00 6.09 -19.69
CA ASN A 224 10.39 5.83 -19.32
C ASN A 224 10.52 5.85 -17.78
N PRO A 225 10.87 4.72 -17.12
CA PRO A 225 11.04 4.67 -15.67
C PRO A 225 12.09 5.64 -15.11
N HIS A 226 13.02 6.12 -15.94
CA HIS A 226 14.04 7.08 -15.51
C HIS A 226 13.49 8.48 -15.26
N ASP A 227 12.35 8.82 -15.83
CA ASP A 227 11.70 10.13 -15.66
C ASP A 227 10.79 10.17 -14.41
N TRP A 228 10.50 9.01 -13.80
CA TRP A 228 9.62 8.93 -12.64
C TRP A 228 10.27 9.57 -11.42
N HIS A 229 9.48 10.33 -10.66
CA HIS A 229 9.97 11.08 -9.51
C HIS A 229 8.87 11.34 -8.48
N TYR A 230 9.27 11.56 -7.23
CA TYR A 230 8.33 11.97 -6.19
C TYR A 230 7.76 13.36 -6.50
N THR A 231 6.43 13.48 -6.36
CA THR A 231 5.73 14.76 -6.49
C THR A 231 5.51 15.41 -5.14
N LYS A 232 5.08 14.62 -4.15
CA LYS A 232 4.74 15.12 -2.82
C LYS A 232 4.78 14.05 -1.75
N VAL A 233 4.99 14.50 -0.50
CA VAL A 233 4.75 13.72 0.72
C VAL A 233 3.68 14.44 1.53
N TYR A 234 2.60 13.74 1.83
CA TYR A 234 1.48 14.22 2.63
C TYR A 234 1.66 13.75 4.07
N VAL A 235 1.57 14.66 5.02
CA VAL A 235 1.56 14.35 6.45
C VAL A 235 0.12 14.11 6.89
N VAL A 236 -0.15 13.00 7.56
CA VAL A 236 -1.47 12.67 8.12
C VAL A 236 -1.51 13.17 9.57
N ASP A 237 -2.15 14.32 9.79
CA ASP A 237 -2.23 15.12 11.00
C ASP A 237 -0.86 15.57 11.55
N TYR A 238 0.06 14.65 11.81
CA TYR A 238 1.39 14.96 12.31
C TYR A 238 2.44 13.96 11.81
N GLN A 239 3.64 14.45 11.60
CA GLN A 239 4.78 13.62 11.22
C GLN A 239 5.54 13.15 12.46
N LEU A 240 5.90 11.87 12.49
CA LEU A 240 6.77 11.35 13.53
C LEU A 240 8.23 11.77 13.27
N LYS A 241 8.93 12.12 14.34
CA LYS A 241 10.36 12.41 14.27
C LYS A 241 11.16 11.15 13.95
N LEU A 242 12.25 11.31 13.22
CA LEU A 242 13.19 10.27 12.83
C LEU A 242 14.61 10.56 13.34
N ASP A 243 14.73 11.42 14.34
CA ASP A 243 16.00 11.94 14.88
C ASP A 243 16.40 11.25 16.19
N PHE A 244 16.15 9.95 16.31
CA PHE A 244 16.59 9.19 17.48
C PHE A 244 18.09 8.93 17.43
N SER A 245 18.72 8.90 18.60
CA SER A 245 20.10 8.44 18.70
C SER A 245 20.18 6.96 18.31
N LEU A 246 21.31 6.52 17.74
CA LEU A 246 21.52 5.11 17.37
C LEU A 246 21.46 4.16 18.58
N THR A 247 21.61 4.70 19.80
CA THR A 247 21.52 3.95 21.06
C THR A 247 20.12 3.88 21.63
N GLU A 248 19.17 4.67 21.09
CA GLU A 248 17.79 4.67 21.55
C GLU A 248 17.01 3.51 20.90
N SER A 249 16.43 2.65 21.72
CA SER A 249 15.56 1.59 21.26
C SER A 249 14.18 2.15 20.92
N VAL A 250 13.84 2.24 19.66
CA VAL A 250 12.55 2.71 19.18
C VAL A 250 11.86 1.60 18.40
N ASP A 251 10.70 1.17 18.88
CA ASP A 251 9.86 0.21 18.20
C ASP A 251 8.85 0.91 17.28
N ARG A 252 9.24 1.18 16.04
CA ARG A 252 8.37 1.82 15.05
C ARG A 252 7.27 0.91 14.52
N ASP A 253 7.34 -0.38 14.72
CA ASP A 253 6.23 -1.26 14.38
C ASP A 253 5.01 -1.00 15.28
N ASN A 254 5.23 -0.73 16.54
CA ASN A 254 4.16 -0.52 17.52
C ASN A 254 3.96 0.96 17.89
N LYS A 255 4.97 1.82 17.71
CA LYS A 255 4.93 3.24 18.08
C LYS A 255 5.01 4.14 16.84
N SER A 256 4.09 3.97 15.90
CA SER A 256 4.12 4.65 14.60
C SER A 256 2.85 5.46 14.28
N GLY A 257 2.33 6.19 15.24
CA GLY A 257 1.21 7.11 15.04
C GLY A 257 -0.07 6.40 14.62
N TYR A 258 -0.60 6.74 13.44
CA TYR A 258 -1.83 6.11 12.92
C TYR A 258 -1.61 4.77 12.24
N THR A 259 -0.37 4.32 12.08
CA THR A 259 -0.06 3.04 11.41
C THR A 259 -0.78 2.90 10.07
N LEU A 260 -0.44 3.82 9.15
CA LEU A 260 -1.08 3.96 7.83
C LEU A 260 -0.97 2.68 7.02
N ARG A 261 -2.09 2.23 6.39
CA ARG A 261 -2.08 0.99 5.66
C ARG A 261 -2.93 0.99 4.39
N GLY A 262 -4.16 0.46 4.43
CA GLY A 262 -4.99 0.31 3.25
C GLY A 262 -5.04 1.59 2.44
N THR A 263 -4.79 1.51 1.13
CA THR A 263 -4.63 2.69 0.28
C THR A 263 -5.36 2.44 -1.02
N VAL A 264 -6.26 3.34 -1.41
CA VAL A 264 -7.03 3.22 -2.64
C VAL A 264 -7.30 4.60 -3.25
N PHE A 265 -7.16 4.73 -4.56
CA PHE A 265 -7.63 5.89 -5.31
C PHE A 265 -9.14 5.79 -5.55
N THR A 266 -9.85 6.92 -5.53
CA THR A 266 -11.23 6.97 -6.01
C THR A 266 -11.27 6.73 -7.52
N PRO A 267 -12.40 6.24 -8.10
CA PRO A 267 -12.47 5.92 -9.54
C PRO A 267 -12.22 7.09 -10.49
N ASP A 268 -12.32 8.32 -10.00
CA ASP A 268 -12.01 9.56 -10.72
C ASP A 268 -10.59 10.08 -10.46
N ASP A 269 -9.77 9.30 -9.72
CA ASP A 269 -8.41 9.64 -9.28
C ASP A 269 -8.27 10.98 -8.53
N ARG A 270 -9.41 11.55 -8.10
CA ARG A 270 -9.40 12.82 -7.39
C ARG A 270 -8.94 12.68 -5.93
N TYR A 271 -9.33 11.60 -5.27
CA TYR A 271 -8.99 11.40 -3.87
C TYR A 271 -8.18 10.11 -3.69
N LEU A 272 -7.22 10.20 -2.77
CA LEU A 272 -6.54 9.04 -2.21
C LEU A 272 -7.06 8.82 -0.79
N LEU A 273 -7.57 7.62 -0.52
CA LEU A 273 -8.09 7.20 0.77
C LEU A 273 -7.08 6.28 1.46
N VAL A 274 -6.77 6.54 2.73
CA VAL A 274 -5.76 5.79 3.49
C VAL A 274 -6.29 5.35 4.83
N GLY A 275 -6.29 4.05 5.08
CA GLY A 275 -6.73 3.46 6.35
C GLY A 275 -5.73 3.71 7.47
N CYS A 276 -6.25 4.15 8.62
CA CYS A 276 -5.51 4.38 9.86
C CYS A 276 -5.83 3.26 10.85
N MET A 277 -4.84 2.41 11.17
CA MET A 277 -5.06 1.26 12.05
C MET A 277 -5.03 1.63 13.54
N ALA A 278 -4.17 2.54 13.94
CA ALA A 278 -3.97 2.96 15.33
C ALA A 278 -4.45 4.39 15.59
N GLY A 279 -4.24 4.87 16.81
CA GLY A 279 -4.71 6.18 17.26
C GLY A 279 -6.23 6.26 17.32
N SER A 280 -6.80 7.39 16.93
CA SER A 280 -8.25 7.56 16.83
C SER A 280 -8.86 6.88 15.59
N HIS A 281 -8.06 6.10 14.85
CA HIS A 281 -8.47 5.34 13.67
C HIS A 281 -9.01 6.23 12.52
N GLY A 282 -9.79 5.64 11.61
CA GLY A 282 -10.45 6.32 10.53
C GLY A 282 -9.81 6.11 9.18
N ILE A 283 -10.26 6.91 8.22
CA ILE A 283 -9.73 6.93 6.86
C ILE A 283 -9.26 8.35 6.56
N ALA A 284 -7.97 8.51 6.32
CA ALA A 284 -7.40 9.77 5.87
C ALA A 284 -7.79 10.04 4.41
N VAL A 285 -8.09 11.29 4.11
CA VAL A 285 -8.54 11.75 2.79
C VAL A 285 -7.56 12.79 2.26
N ILE A 286 -6.99 12.50 1.09
CA ILE A 286 -6.07 13.38 0.38
C ILE A 286 -6.75 13.81 -0.93
N ASP A 287 -6.95 15.11 -1.14
CA ASP A 287 -7.40 15.69 -2.42
C ASP A 287 -6.16 15.87 -3.32
N LEU A 288 -6.04 15.02 -4.32
CA LEU A 288 -4.89 15.02 -5.22
C LEU A 288 -4.91 16.18 -6.20
N GLN A 289 -6.09 16.65 -6.59
CA GLN A 289 -6.24 17.82 -7.46
C GLN A 289 -5.76 19.09 -6.76
N ARG A 290 -6.09 19.24 -5.47
CA ARG A 290 -5.63 20.37 -4.64
C ARG A 290 -4.26 20.12 -4.02
N GLN A 291 -3.74 18.90 -4.13
CA GLN A 291 -2.52 18.44 -3.48
C GLN A 291 -2.55 18.70 -1.96
N GLN A 292 -3.65 18.39 -1.32
CA GLN A 292 -3.91 18.71 0.09
C GLN A 292 -4.43 17.50 0.86
N TYR A 293 -3.86 17.25 2.05
CA TYR A 293 -4.47 16.41 3.05
C TYR A 293 -5.65 17.16 3.67
N LEU A 294 -6.84 16.57 3.64
CA LEU A 294 -8.06 17.20 4.16
C LEU A 294 -8.28 16.88 5.63
N GLY A 295 -7.95 15.68 6.07
CA GLY A 295 -8.24 15.18 7.40
C GLY A 295 -8.75 13.74 7.36
N ARG A 296 -9.39 13.27 8.44
CA ARG A 296 -9.86 11.89 8.57
C ARG A 296 -11.38 11.80 8.74
N VAL A 297 -11.97 10.83 8.07
CA VAL A 297 -13.34 10.40 8.30
C VAL A 297 -13.34 9.29 9.34
N LEU A 298 -14.15 9.45 10.38
CA LEU A 298 -14.30 8.53 11.51
C LEU A 298 -15.70 7.91 11.52
N GLY A 299 -15.97 6.99 12.48
CA GLY A 299 -17.30 6.38 12.69
C GLY A 299 -17.42 4.94 12.16
N MET A 300 -16.33 4.37 11.58
CA MET A 300 -16.21 2.95 11.33
C MET A 300 -15.56 2.24 12.53
N ARG A 301 -15.57 0.90 12.53
CA ARG A 301 -14.82 0.13 13.52
C ARG A 301 -13.33 0.41 13.39
N GLY A 302 -12.65 0.47 14.51
CA GLY A 302 -11.21 0.74 14.57
C GLY A 302 -10.35 -0.33 13.90
N ASN A 303 -9.06 -0.03 13.76
CA ASN A 303 -8.07 -0.89 13.13
C ASN A 303 -8.34 -1.14 11.63
N VAL A 304 -8.59 -0.06 10.89
CA VAL A 304 -8.85 -0.08 9.44
C VAL A 304 -7.60 -0.55 8.71
N ARG A 305 -7.65 -1.78 8.17
CA ARG A 305 -6.44 -2.42 7.63
C ARG A 305 -6.35 -2.43 6.12
N HIS A 306 -7.42 -2.74 5.43
CA HIS A 306 -7.46 -2.78 3.98
C HIS A 306 -8.67 -2.02 3.46
N LEU A 307 -8.54 -1.40 2.31
CA LEU A 307 -9.59 -0.64 1.62
C LEU A 307 -9.67 -1.13 0.20
N ILE A 308 -10.89 -1.31 -0.29
CA ILE A 308 -11.19 -1.50 -1.72
C ILE A 308 -12.43 -0.70 -2.10
N ILE A 309 -12.53 -0.35 -3.37
CA ILE A 309 -13.73 0.27 -3.95
C ILE A 309 -14.27 -0.67 -5.03
N SER A 310 -15.53 -1.08 -4.89
CA SER A 310 -16.20 -1.95 -5.84
C SER A 310 -17.66 -1.55 -5.97
N ASP A 311 -18.18 -1.48 -7.19
CA ASP A 311 -19.59 -1.16 -7.52
C ASP A 311 -20.15 0.05 -6.76
N GLY A 312 -19.34 1.14 -6.66
CA GLY A 312 -19.72 2.38 -5.98
C GLY A 312 -19.79 2.28 -4.44
N TRP A 313 -19.22 1.22 -3.86
CA TRP A 313 -19.07 1.05 -2.42
C TRP A 313 -17.60 1.10 -2.02
N LEU A 314 -17.33 1.79 -0.92
CA LEU A 314 -16.07 1.69 -0.19
C LEU A 314 -16.19 0.59 0.85
N TYR A 315 -15.34 -0.43 0.74
CA TYR A 315 -15.23 -1.52 1.70
C TYR A 315 -13.95 -1.36 2.52
N LEU A 316 -14.01 -1.82 3.76
CA LEU A 316 -12.85 -1.91 4.63
C LEU A 316 -12.84 -3.21 5.43
N SER A 317 -11.65 -3.65 5.81
CA SER A 317 -11.47 -4.65 6.84
C SER A 317 -11.09 -4.01 8.17
N SER A 318 -11.80 -4.39 9.25
CA SER A 318 -11.43 -4.05 10.62
C SER A 318 -10.73 -5.26 11.24
N ASN A 319 -9.40 -5.18 11.36
CA ASN A 319 -8.56 -6.35 11.64
C ASN A 319 -8.79 -6.92 13.05
N ALA A 320 -8.71 -6.08 14.08
CA ALA A 320 -8.80 -6.56 15.46
C ALA A 320 -10.19 -7.12 15.78
N SER A 321 -11.25 -6.44 15.38
CA SER A 321 -12.64 -6.82 15.68
C SER A 321 -13.21 -7.86 14.72
N GLY A 322 -12.58 -8.09 13.56
CA GLY A 322 -12.96 -9.13 12.62
C GLY A 322 -14.21 -8.82 11.79
N TYR A 323 -14.28 -7.61 11.23
CA TYR A 323 -15.41 -7.18 10.41
C TYR A 323 -14.97 -6.79 9.01
N VAL A 324 -15.85 -7.03 8.06
CA VAL A 324 -15.91 -6.33 6.78
C VAL A 324 -17.02 -5.29 6.91
N GLN A 325 -16.70 -4.03 6.61
CA GLN A 325 -17.67 -2.95 6.61
C GLN A 325 -17.73 -2.31 5.23
N ARG A 326 -18.87 -1.72 4.87
CA ARG A 326 -19.00 -0.92 3.65
C ARG A 326 -19.87 0.30 3.85
N MET A 327 -19.62 1.31 3.03
CA MET A 327 -20.42 2.51 2.90
C MET A 327 -20.48 2.92 1.44
N ARG A 328 -21.56 3.54 0.98
CA ARG A 328 -21.61 4.14 -0.36
C ARG A 328 -20.50 5.17 -0.50
N LEU A 329 -19.70 5.04 -1.57
CA LEU A 329 -18.56 5.93 -1.81
C LEU A 329 -18.99 7.41 -1.94
N ASP A 330 -20.08 7.66 -2.64
CA ASP A 330 -20.64 9.01 -2.79
C ASP A 330 -20.99 9.65 -1.42
N LYS A 331 -21.60 8.88 -0.50
CA LYS A 331 -21.92 9.31 0.86
C LYS A 331 -20.68 9.51 1.73
N PHE A 332 -19.68 8.64 1.56
CA PHE A 332 -18.39 8.82 2.23
C PHE A 332 -17.72 10.14 1.79
N LEU A 333 -17.66 10.40 0.49
CA LEU A 333 -17.04 11.61 -0.05
C LEU A 333 -17.86 12.87 0.26
N GLU A 334 -19.20 12.78 0.30
CA GLU A 334 -20.06 13.85 0.80
C GLU A 334 -19.70 14.21 2.25
N THR A 335 -19.59 13.20 3.12
CA THR A 335 -19.16 13.39 4.52
C THR A 335 -17.76 14.01 4.60
N ALA A 336 -16.82 13.53 3.80
CA ALA A 336 -15.45 14.04 3.78
C ALA A 336 -15.36 15.54 3.42
N ARG A 337 -16.29 16.07 2.65
CA ARG A 337 -16.36 17.53 2.34
C ARG A 337 -16.62 18.39 3.55
N HIS A 338 -17.15 17.82 4.63
CA HIS A 338 -17.43 18.50 5.89
C HIS A 338 -16.28 18.39 6.91
N ILE A 339 -15.12 17.90 6.50
CA ILE A 339 -13.92 17.94 7.34
C ILE A 339 -13.58 19.41 7.60
N GLY A 340 -13.70 19.81 8.88
CA GLY A 340 -13.45 21.18 9.32
C GLY A 340 -12.05 21.37 9.91
N ALA A 341 -11.87 22.46 10.64
CA ALA A 341 -10.59 22.86 11.25
C ALA A 341 -10.00 21.80 12.21
N ASN A 342 -10.82 20.91 12.76
CA ASN A 342 -10.36 19.80 13.62
C ASN A 342 -9.80 18.62 12.83
N HIS A 343 -9.70 18.71 11.51
CA HIS A 343 -9.24 17.66 10.62
C HIS A 343 -9.95 16.30 10.79
N THR A 344 -11.18 16.29 11.33
CA THR A 344 -11.98 15.06 11.46
C THR A 344 -13.46 15.31 11.24
N VAL A 345 -14.18 14.29 10.77
CA VAL A 345 -15.63 14.25 10.63
C VAL A 345 -16.16 12.85 10.93
N GLN A 346 -17.38 12.74 11.46
CA GLN A 346 -18.02 11.47 11.82
C GLN A 346 -19.05 11.02 10.79
N THR A 347 -19.07 9.72 10.47
CA THR A 347 -20.08 9.12 9.56
C THR A 347 -21.31 8.57 10.27
N GLN A 348 -21.47 8.71 11.52
CA GLN A 348 -22.52 8.21 12.42
C GLN A 348 -23.54 7.22 11.80
N GLY A 349 -23.37 5.91 12.10
CA GLY A 349 -24.37 4.88 11.78
C GLY A 349 -24.57 4.51 10.31
N GLN A 350 -23.74 5.00 9.40
CA GLN A 350 -23.89 4.81 7.95
C GLN A 350 -23.16 3.57 7.41
N TRP A 351 -22.38 2.89 8.24
CA TRP A 351 -21.65 1.68 7.85
C TRP A 351 -22.52 0.44 7.97
N GLN A 352 -22.61 -0.33 6.89
CA GLN A 352 -23.12 -1.69 6.91
C GLN A 352 -21.95 -2.62 7.23
N GLU A 353 -22.20 -3.69 8.00
CA GLU A 353 -21.12 -4.54 8.48
C GLU A 353 -21.47 -6.03 8.48
N CYS A 354 -20.45 -6.85 8.30
CA CYS A 354 -20.50 -8.29 8.47
C CYS A 354 -19.37 -8.72 9.42
N ARG A 355 -19.73 -9.41 10.50
CA ARG A 355 -18.72 -10.07 11.33
C ARG A 355 -18.24 -11.31 10.61
N VAL A 356 -16.95 -11.39 10.31
CA VAL A 356 -16.31 -12.55 9.68
C VAL A 356 -15.47 -13.32 10.68
N MET A 357 -14.27 -12.85 11.00
CA MET A 357 -13.41 -13.49 12.00
C MET A 357 -12.31 -12.51 12.45
N ALA A 358 -11.87 -12.62 13.70
CA ALA A 358 -10.76 -11.82 14.19
C ALA A 358 -9.50 -11.99 13.32
N GLY A 359 -8.78 -10.90 13.10
CA GLY A 359 -7.64 -10.90 12.23
C GLY A 359 -7.98 -10.72 10.75
N THR A 360 -9.16 -10.18 10.38
CA THR A 360 -9.50 -9.85 8.99
C THR A 360 -8.49 -8.86 8.42
N ARG A 361 -7.76 -9.28 7.38
CA ARG A 361 -6.64 -8.51 6.80
C ARG A 361 -6.99 -8.00 5.41
N THR A 362 -6.46 -8.66 4.39
CA THR A 362 -6.74 -8.31 3.00
C THR A 362 -8.12 -8.78 2.62
N ILE A 363 -8.86 -7.93 1.96
CA ILE A 363 -10.16 -8.21 1.36
C ILE A 363 -10.08 -7.91 -0.13
N GLU A 364 -10.83 -8.67 -0.95
CA GLU A 364 -10.95 -8.42 -2.37
C GLU A 364 -12.36 -8.76 -2.83
N ALA A 365 -12.85 -8.01 -3.83
CA ALA A 365 -14.16 -8.22 -4.40
C ALA A 365 -14.11 -9.26 -5.54
N SER A 366 -15.16 -10.05 -5.69
CA SER A 366 -15.38 -10.76 -6.96
C SER A 366 -15.61 -9.76 -8.09
N PRO A 367 -15.36 -10.13 -9.36
CA PRO A 367 -15.49 -9.22 -10.50
C PRO A 367 -16.88 -8.58 -10.63
N SER A 368 -17.93 -9.30 -10.25
CA SER A 368 -19.30 -8.77 -10.23
C SER A 368 -19.59 -7.83 -9.05
N GLY A 369 -18.68 -7.73 -8.06
CA GLY A 369 -18.93 -7.06 -6.79
C GLY A 369 -19.91 -7.80 -5.88
N ARG A 370 -20.36 -9.02 -6.26
CA ARG A 370 -21.34 -9.80 -5.50
C ARG A 370 -20.80 -10.39 -4.22
N TYR A 371 -19.51 -10.74 -4.18
CA TYR A 371 -18.85 -11.37 -3.06
C TYR A 371 -17.61 -10.59 -2.63
N ILE A 372 -17.35 -10.55 -1.32
CA ILE A 372 -16.06 -10.13 -0.77
C ILE A 372 -15.37 -11.34 -0.18
N PHE A 373 -14.17 -11.61 -0.66
CA PHE A 373 -13.25 -12.57 -0.09
C PHE A 373 -12.40 -11.89 0.99
N ALA A 374 -12.17 -12.56 2.11
CA ALA A 374 -11.42 -12.00 3.23
C ALA A 374 -10.44 -13.01 3.80
N ALA A 375 -9.17 -12.66 3.87
CA ALA A 375 -8.13 -13.44 4.55
C ALA A 375 -8.17 -13.11 6.06
N CYS A 376 -8.51 -14.10 6.90
CA CYS A 376 -8.70 -13.94 8.32
C CYS A 376 -7.55 -14.59 9.11
N ASN A 377 -6.58 -13.75 9.48
CA ASN A 377 -5.27 -14.13 10.01
C ASN A 377 -5.34 -14.99 11.30
N ARG A 378 -6.11 -14.56 12.31
CA ARG A 378 -6.18 -15.27 13.60
C ARG A 378 -6.92 -16.60 13.51
N GLY A 379 -7.89 -16.70 12.61
CA GLY A 379 -8.70 -17.91 12.44
C GLY A 379 -8.15 -18.88 11.39
N SER A 380 -7.10 -18.50 10.65
CA SER A 380 -6.58 -19.30 9.50
C SER A 380 -7.69 -19.65 8.51
N LYS A 381 -8.49 -18.66 8.11
CA LYS A 381 -9.65 -18.83 7.23
C LYS A 381 -9.63 -17.89 6.02
N LEU A 382 -10.16 -18.41 4.92
CA LEU A 382 -10.69 -17.64 3.81
C LEU A 382 -12.21 -17.54 4.01
N CYS A 383 -12.71 -16.33 4.26
CA CYS A 383 -14.14 -16.06 4.44
C CYS A 383 -14.73 -15.45 3.17
N VAL A 384 -15.99 -15.76 2.86
CA VAL A 384 -16.74 -15.17 1.75
C VAL A 384 -18.00 -14.51 2.27
N VAL A 385 -18.17 -13.22 1.96
CA VAL A 385 -19.29 -12.37 2.37
C VAL A 385 -20.16 -12.04 1.15
N ASP A 386 -21.46 -12.21 1.28
CA ASP A 386 -22.44 -11.73 0.32
C ASP A 386 -22.62 -10.21 0.47
N THR A 387 -22.31 -9.46 -0.56
CA THR A 387 -22.43 -8.00 -0.52
C THR A 387 -23.86 -7.49 -0.49
N ARG A 388 -24.85 -8.21 -1.02
CA ARG A 388 -26.25 -7.75 -1.02
C ARG A 388 -26.84 -7.80 0.40
N THR A 389 -26.51 -8.84 1.16
CA THR A 389 -27.06 -9.07 2.50
C THR A 389 -26.11 -8.72 3.63
N MET A 390 -24.83 -8.47 3.34
CA MET A 390 -23.75 -8.34 4.30
C MET A 390 -23.72 -9.51 5.30
N LYS A 391 -23.86 -10.75 4.80
CA LYS A 391 -23.80 -11.99 5.58
C LYS A 391 -22.58 -12.82 5.19
N LEU A 392 -21.97 -13.45 6.17
CA LEU A 392 -20.95 -14.48 5.96
C LEU A 392 -21.63 -15.72 5.34
N LEU A 393 -21.13 -16.18 4.19
CA LEU A 393 -21.64 -17.35 3.48
C LEU A 393 -20.86 -18.61 3.81
N LEU A 394 -19.54 -18.53 3.84
CA LEU A 394 -18.66 -19.66 4.15
C LEU A 394 -17.34 -19.22 4.75
N SER A 395 -16.65 -20.17 5.39
CA SER A 395 -15.29 -20.02 5.96
C SER A 395 -14.49 -21.29 5.64
N ALA A 396 -13.57 -21.21 4.69
CA ALA A 396 -12.70 -22.32 4.30
C ALA A 396 -11.36 -22.25 5.06
N ASP A 397 -10.80 -23.42 5.40
CA ASP A 397 -9.47 -23.50 6.01
C ASP A 397 -8.37 -23.09 5.02
N VAL A 398 -7.42 -22.31 5.52
CA VAL A 398 -6.16 -22.01 4.84
C VAL A 398 -5.00 -22.24 5.82
N ASP A 399 -3.79 -22.37 5.30
CA ASP A 399 -2.61 -22.47 6.16
C ASP A 399 -2.50 -21.26 7.11
N SER A 400 -1.85 -21.46 8.25
CA SER A 400 -1.82 -20.49 9.35
C SER A 400 -1.32 -19.11 8.93
N TYR A 401 -1.93 -18.10 9.53
CA TYR A 401 -1.63 -16.69 9.36
C TYR A 401 -1.80 -16.18 7.90
N PRO A 402 -2.98 -16.35 7.29
CA PRO A 402 -3.27 -15.75 5.99
C PRO A 402 -3.19 -14.23 6.06
N VAL A 403 -2.55 -13.62 5.06
CA VAL A 403 -2.22 -12.19 5.08
C VAL A 403 -2.54 -11.47 3.77
N GLY A 404 -2.15 -12.02 2.64
CA GLY A 404 -2.44 -11.50 1.32
C GLY A 404 -3.52 -12.31 0.63
N LEU A 405 -4.27 -11.67 -0.25
CA LEU A 405 -5.32 -12.28 -1.03
C LEU A 405 -5.50 -11.49 -2.32
N ASP A 406 -5.77 -12.21 -3.42
CA ASP A 406 -6.21 -11.62 -4.68
C ASP A 406 -7.16 -12.56 -5.41
N VAL A 407 -8.00 -11.99 -6.28
CA VAL A 407 -9.06 -12.68 -7.04
C VAL A 407 -8.85 -12.45 -8.54
N SER A 408 -8.88 -13.52 -9.33
CA SER A 408 -8.72 -13.40 -10.78
C SER A 408 -9.86 -12.62 -11.44
N ARG A 409 -9.60 -12.02 -12.59
CA ARG A 409 -10.57 -11.22 -13.34
C ARG A 409 -11.85 -11.98 -13.74
N ASP A 410 -11.76 -13.29 -13.90
CA ASP A 410 -12.93 -14.15 -14.16
C ASP A 410 -13.61 -14.64 -12.88
N GLY A 411 -13.09 -14.25 -11.72
CA GLY A 411 -13.58 -14.63 -10.40
C GLY A 411 -13.30 -16.09 -10.00
N LYS A 412 -12.72 -16.90 -10.89
CA LYS A 412 -12.63 -18.36 -10.68
C LYS A 412 -11.43 -18.78 -9.83
N THR A 413 -10.43 -17.95 -9.70
CA THR A 413 -9.23 -18.25 -8.91
C THR A 413 -9.08 -17.25 -7.79
N VAL A 414 -8.93 -17.75 -6.58
CA VAL A 414 -8.65 -16.96 -5.38
C VAL A 414 -7.32 -17.47 -4.82
N ILE A 415 -6.35 -16.57 -4.66
CA ILE A 415 -5.02 -16.91 -4.13
C ILE A 415 -4.83 -16.26 -2.77
N VAL A 416 -4.41 -17.05 -1.78
CA VAL A 416 -4.19 -16.59 -0.42
C VAL A 416 -2.77 -16.91 0.02
N THR A 417 -2.01 -15.91 0.48
CA THR A 417 -0.69 -16.12 1.09
C THR A 417 -0.82 -16.28 2.59
N SER A 418 -0.16 -17.30 3.13
CA SER A 418 -0.15 -17.62 4.56
C SER A 418 1.29 -17.56 5.09
N GLN A 419 1.56 -16.60 6.00
CA GLN A 419 2.92 -16.37 6.51
C GLN A 419 3.41 -17.45 7.46
N GLY A 420 2.52 -18.11 8.20
CA GLY A 420 2.89 -18.99 9.29
C GLY A 420 3.51 -18.28 10.50
N ARG A 421 4.09 -19.05 11.39
CA ARG A 421 4.91 -18.57 12.51
C ARG A 421 6.31 -19.13 12.39
N GLY A 422 7.28 -18.29 12.06
CA GLY A 422 8.63 -18.73 11.78
C GLY A 422 8.62 -19.76 10.65
N ARG A 423 9.04 -21.00 10.95
CA ARG A 423 9.08 -22.11 9.98
C ARG A 423 7.91 -23.09 10.14
N GLN A 424 6.85 -22.72 10.84
CA GLN A 424 5.73 -23.62 11.14
C GLN A 424 4.42 -23.05 10.63
N GLY A 425 3.57 -23.90 10.13
CA GLY A 425 2.19 -23.69 9.77
C GLY A 425 1.99 -22.47 8.88
N GLY A 426 2.06 -22.61 7.61
CA GLY A 426 2.03 -21.51 6.64
C GLY A 426 3.29 -21.54 5.80
N ASN A 427 3.90 -20.37 5.54
CA ASN A 427 4.92 -20.22 4.50
C ASN A 427 4.43 -20.80 3.17
N ALA A 428 3.15 -20.52 2.86
CA ALA A 428 2.40 -21.14 1.78
C ALA A 428 1.64 -20.13 0.96
N VAL A 429 1.50 -20.44 -0.32
CA VAL A 429 0.55 -19.80 -1.24
C VAL A 429 -0.53 -20.83 -1.54
N ASN A 430 -1.77 -20.53 -1.18
CA ASN A 430 -2.92 -21.41 -1.33
C ASN A 430 -3.73 -20.95 -2.54
N VAL A 431 -3.94 -21.82 -3.52
CA VAL A 431 -4.71 -21.53 -4.73
C VAL A 431 -6.07 -22.22 -4.64
N PHE A 432 -7.11 -21.43 -4.59
CA PHE A 432 -8.50 -21.90 -4.56
C PHE A 432 -9.16 -21.71 -5.92
N ARG A 433 -10.01 -22.67 -6.29
CA ARG A 433 -10.99 -22.51 -7.36
C ARG A 433 -12.32 -22.14 -6.74
N ALA A 434 -12.83 -20.97 -7.12
CA ALA A 434 -14.18 -20.54 -6.74
C ALA A 434 -15.19 -20.97 -7.80
N SER A 435 -16.37 -21.44 -7.38
CA SER A 435 -17.50 -21.82 -8.22
C SER A 435 -18.75 -21.11 -7.71
N TYR A 436 -19.60 -20.68 -8.62
CA TYR A 436 -20.77 -19.88 -8.32
C TYR A 436 -22.02 -20.50 -8.95
N ALA A 437 -23.15 -20.48 -8.23
CA ALA A 437 -24.42 -20.96 -8.74
C ALA A 437 -24.91 -20.12 -9.94
N GLN A 438 -24.55 -18.85 -9.98
CA GLN A 438 -24.80 -17.97 -11.13
C GLN A 438 -23.45 -17.45 -11.65
N PRO A 439 -23.26 -17.35 -12.97
CA PRO A 439 -22.01 -16.86 -13.53
C PRO A 439 -21.61 -15.49 -12.94
N GLU A 440 -20.37 -15.37 -12.51
CA GLU A 440 -19.74 -14.11 -12.22
C GLU A 440 -19.49 -13.38 -13.56
N SER A 441 -20.43 -12.56 -13.97
CA SER A 441 -20.20 -11.65 -15.10
C SER A 441 -19.42 -10.46 -14.58
N ALA A 442 -18.23 -10.23 -15.13
CA ALA A 442 -17.54 -8.96 -14.90
C ALA A 442 -18.54 -7.81 -15.18
N PRO A 443 -18.55 -6.74 -14.39
CA PRO A 443 -19.29 -5.55 -14.73
C PRO A 443 -18.89 -5.18 -16.15
N VAL A 444 -19.88 -4.98 -17.02
CA VAL A 444 -19.62 -4.42 -18.36
C VAL A 444 -18.80 -3.17 -18.11
N ALA A 445 -17.54 -3.16 -18.53
CA ALA A 445 -16.67 -2.03 -18.35
C ALA A 445 -17.45 -0.82 -18.86
N LYS A 446 -17.81 0.08 -17.94
CA LYS A 446 -18.33 1.38 -18.38
C LYS A 446 -17.27 1.91 -19.33
N PRO A 447 -17.63 2.33 -20.55
CA PRO A 447 -16.65 2.86 -21.48
C PRO A 447 -15.85 3.88 -20.69
N SER A 448 -14.55 3.69 -20.64
CA SER A 448 -13.63 4.72 -20.12
C SER A 448 -14.11 6.02 -20.75
N PRO A 449 -14.26 7.10 -19.98
CA PRO A 449 -14.59 8.38 -20.59
C PRO A 449 -13.63 8.53 -21.73
N VAL A 450 -14.16 8.59 -22.95
CA VAL A 450 -13.37 8.82 -24.17
C VAL A 450 -12.49 9.99 -23.79
N ALA A 451 -11.19 9.76 -23.76
CA ALA A 451 -10.24 10.84 -23.57
C ALA A 451 -10.67 11.88 -24.62
N THR A 452 -11.30 12.94 -24.17
CA THR A 452 -11.61 14.07 -25.04
C THR A 452 -10.24 14.43 -25.55
N GLN A 453 -9.98 14.13 -26.82
CA GLN A 453 -8.76 14.54 -27.48
C GLN A 453 -8.73 16.06 -27.25
N ILE A 454 -7.95 16.45 -26.25
CA ILE A 454 -7.57 17.85 -26.13
C ILE A 454 -6.83 18.08 -27.43
N ALA A 455 -7.47 18.86 -28.31
CA ALA A 455 -6.85 19.28 -29.54
C ALA A 455 -5.42 19.72 -29.21
N PRO A 456 -4.40 19.29 -29.95
CA PRO A 456 -3.04 19.71 -29.69
C PRO A 456 -3.06 21.23 -29.56
N PRO A 457 -2.37 21.83 -28.57
CA PRO A 457 -2.34 23.26 -28.40
C PRO A 457 -1.97 23.86 -29.75
N ALA A 458 -2.80 24.77 -30.25
CA ALA A 458 -2.56 25.47 -31.51
C ALA A 458 -1.10 25.93 -31.51
N GLN A 459 -0.33 25.51 -32.53
CA GLN A 459 1.03 25.97 -32.66
C GLN A 459 0.98 27.51 -32.61
N PRO A 460 1.83 28.15 -31.79
CA PRO A 460 1.85 29.58 -31.73
C PRO A 460 2.14 30.07 -33.16
N GLN A 461 1.18 30.73 -33.78
CA GLN A 461 1.42 31.49 -35.01
C GLN A 461 2.63 32.35 -34.74
N LYS A 462 3.64 32.22 -35.60
CA LYS A 462 4.80 33.11 -35.63
C LYS A 462 4.27 34.54 -35.68
N ALA A 463 4.18 35.18 -34.53
CA ALA A 463 4.01 36.61 -34.47
C ALA A 463 5.19 37.24 -35.16
N ALA A 464 4.90 38.12 -36.13
CA ALA A 464 5.89 38.89 -36.80
C ALA A 464 6.83 39.56 -35.79
N VAL A 465 8.12 39.36 -35.97
CA VAL A 465 9.17 39.96 -35.15
C VAL A 465 9.02 41.48 -35.29
N ALA A 466 8.35 42.09 -34.30
CA ALA A 466 8.48 43.54 -34.09
C ALA A 466 9.89 43.73 -33.50
N THR A 467 10.71 44.43 -34.24
CA THR A 467 12.04 44.87 -33.83
C THR A 467 11.97 45.55 -32.48
N ALA A 468 12.41 44.84 -31.43
CA ALA A 468 12.56 45.40 -30.09
C ALA A 468 13.63 46.50 -30.16
N SER A 469 13.22 47.73 -30.01
CA SER A 469 14.07 48.91 -29.90
C SER A 469 15.04 48.75 -28.75
N ASN A 470 16.29 49.14 -28.95
CA ASN A 470 17.45 49.05 -28.07
C ASN A 470 17.30 49.84 -26.76
N GLN A 471 16.29 49.55 -25.95
CA GLN A 471 16.13 50.13 -24.59
C GLN A 471 17.26 49.73 -23.64
N TRP A 472 17.88 48.59 -23.82
CA TRP A 472 19.01 48.13 -22.99
C TRP A 472 20.24 48.97 -23.10
N VAL A 473 20.52 49.56 -24.29
CA VAL A 473 21.69 50.42 -24.53
C VAL A 473 21.51 51.78 -23.81
N LEU A 474 20.28 52.27 -23.69
CA LEU A 474 19.95 53.49 -22.96
C LEU A 474 20.15 53.33 -21.43
N TRP A 475 19.74 52.20 -20.85
CA TRP A 475 19.91 51.95 -19.43
C TRP A 475 21.39 51.69 -19.06
N ALA A 476 22.15 51.03 -19.91
CA ALA A 476 23.58 50.82 -19.69
C ALA A 476 24.38 52.15 -19.78
N ALA A 477 24.00 53.04 -20.67
CA ALA A 477 24.61 54.39 -20.77
C ALA A 477 24.29 55.25 -19.56
N LEU A 478 23.08 55.21 -19.04
CA LEU A 478 22.68 55.94 -17.83
C LEU A 478 23.44 55.50 -16.55
N ALA A 479 23.62 54.19 -16.41
CA ALA A 479 24.38 53.60 -15.28
C ALA A 479 25.85 54.01 -15.35
N ALA A 480 26.48 54.06 -16.51
CA ALA A 480 27.87 54.49 -16.69
C ALA A 480 28.08 55.98 -16.31
N VAL A 481 27.15 56.87 -16.64
CA VAL A 481 27.19 58.28 -16.30
C VAL A 481 27.06 58.51 -14.80
N VAL A 482 26.17 57.77 -14.11
CA VAL A 482 26.01 57.86 -12.66
C VAL A 482 27.27 57.37 -11.92
N LEU A 483 27.89 56.29 -12.36
CA LEU A 483 29.12 55.77 -11.75
C LEU A 483 30.31 56.71 -11.92
N LEU A 484 30.42 57.38 -13.10
CA LEU A 484 31.45 58.41 -13.32
C LEU A 484 31.24 59.67 -12.47
N GLY A 485 29.95 60.05 -12.25
CA GLY A 485 29.60 61.18 -11.36
C GLY A 485 30.01 60.94 -9.89
N ILE A 486 29.70 59.72 -9.41
CA ILE A 486 30.07 59.31 -8.05
C ILE A 486 31.58 59.22 -7.87
N GLY A 487 32.32 58.71 -8.86
CA GLY A 487 33.76 58.62 -8.84
C GLY A 487 34.45 60.01 -8.78
N LEU A 488 33.91 61.01 -9.50
CA LEU A 488 34.37 62.40 -9.48
C LEU A 488 34.08 63.09 -8.13
N MET A 489 32.90 62.81 -7.52
CA MET A 489 32.57 63.36 -6.20
C MET A 489 33.49 62.82 -5.10
N ILE A 490 33.77 61.52 -5.11
CA ILE A 490 34.66 60.88 -4.16
C ILE A 490 36.08 61.44 -4.31
N ARG A 491 36.55 61.68 -5.52
CA ARG A 491 37.85 62.27 -5.79
C ARG A 491 37.99 63.73 -5.32
N GLN A 492 36.87 64.48 -5.31
CA GLN A 492 36.86 65.84 -4.72
C GLN A 492 36.81 65.82 -3.18
N LEU A 493 36.21 64.84 -2.58
CA LEU A 493 36.18 64.71 -1.14
C LEU A 493 37.49 64.19 -0.53
N ILE A 494 38.31 63.50 -1.27
CA ILE A 494 39.66 63.03 -0.84
C ILE A 494 40.73 64.12 -1.01
N ARG A 495 40.44 65.19 -1.79
CA ARG A 495 41.38 66.33 -2.01
C ARG A 495 41.09 67.56 -1.13
N ARG A 496 40.17 67.47 -0.18
CA ARG A 496 39.97 68.38 0.93
C ARG A 496 40.35 67.66 2.23
#